data_c1f945014539ad162454464011213284
#
_entry.id   c1f945014539ad162454464011213284
#
_cell.length_a   1.000
_cell.length_b   1.000
_cell.length_c   1.000
_cell.angle_alpha   90.00
_cell.angle_beta   90.00
_cell.angle_gamma   90.00
#
_symmetry.space_group_name_H-M   'P 1'
#
loop_
_entity.id
_entity.type
_entity.pdbx_description
1 polymer ?
#
loop_
_entity_poly.entity_id
_entity_poly.type
_entity_poly.pdbx_seq_one_letter_code
_entity_poly.pdbx_strand_id
1 'polypeptide(L)'
;VLLVETLVSLGADVSSYIPNRFEEGYGPNKDAFSKIIKSGISLIITVDNGIAGVDEVELANSLGCDVIITDHHKIQDEIPKAYAVIHPEHPEGQYPFGKLAGVGVAFKLAHALLEIYPDFLLDLVAIGTVADMVSLTDENRIFVKQGIELLNEDPRIGIKMLLELSNITTNIDEQTIGFYIAPKLNSIGRMDSAKVGLSFLMAEDAYDAKILAEKIEE
;
A
#
# COMPACT_ATOMS: atom_id res chain seq x y z
N VAL A 1 -4.67 -0.91 -1.30
CA VAL A 1 -5.91 -0.87 -0.50
C VAL A 1 -6.10 0.54 0.06
N LEU A 2 -5.27 1.01 0.99
CA LEU A 2 -5.42 2.28 1.72
C LEU A 2 -5.79 3.46 0.81
N LEU A 3 -4.99 3.76 -0.22
CA LEU A 3 -5.28 4.86 -1.13
C LEU A 3 -6.48 4.59 -2.04
N VAL A 4 -6.77 3.34 -2.39
CA VAL A 4 -7.98 3.00 -3.15
C VAL A 4 -9.22 3.37 -2.34
N GLU A 5 -9.31 2.94 -1.08
CA GLU A 5 -10.43 3.29 -0.19
C GLU A 5 -10.55 4.81 0.01
N THR A 6 -9.43 5.49 0.24
CA THR A 6 -9.40 6.95 0.37
C THR A 6 -9.96 7.65 -0.86
N LEU A 7 -9.44 7.30 -2.04
CA LEU A 7 -9.82 7.97 -3.28
C LEU A 7 -11.26 7.66 -3.70
N VAL A 8 -11.70 6.41 -3.51
CA VAL A 8 -13.10 6.02 -3.75
C VAL A 8 -14.05 6.79 -2.84
N SER A 9 -13.71 6.97 -1.55
CA SER A 9 -14.54 7.74 -0.61
C SER A 9 -14.66 9.21 -1.00
N LEU A 10 -13.69 9.74 -1.74
CA LEU A 10 -13.70 11.09 -2.31
C LEU A 10 -14.40 11.17 -3.68
N GLY A 11 -14.96 10.05 -4.17
CA GLY A 11 -15.69 9.99 -5.44
C GLY A 11 -14.79 9.88 -6.68
N ALA A 12 -13.53 9.56 -6.54
CA ALA A 12 -12.65 9.36 -7.68
C ALA A 12 -12.92 8.02 -8.39
N ASP A 13 -12.77 8.01 -9.72
CA ASP A 13 -12.75 6.79 -10.52
C ASP A 13 -11.35 6.16 -10.43
N VAL A 14 -11.23 5.10 -9.65
CA VAL A 14 -9.94 4.50 -9.27
C VAL A 14 -9.83 3.09 -9.78
N SER A 15 -8.71 2.81 -10.42
CA SER A 15 -8.26 1.46 -10.71
C SER A 15 -6.90 1.19 -10.07
N SER A 16 -6.64 -0.06 -9.68
CA SER A 16 -5.36 -0.47 -9.14
C SER A 16 -4.59 -1.33 -10.11
N TYR A 17 -3.28 -1.11 -10.17
CA TYR A 17 -2.35 -1.94 -10.91
C TYR A 17 -1.23 -2.41 -9.97
N ILE A 18 -1.03 -3.71 -9.92
CA ILE A 18 0.06 -4.32 -9.15
C ILE A 18 0.86 -5.17 -10.14
N PRO A 19 2.14 -4.85 -10.41
CA PRO A 19 2.94 -5.56 -11.38
C PRO A 19 3.18 -7.01 -10.95
N ASN A 20 3.20 -7.92 -11.92
CA ASN A 20 3.64 -9.29 -11.68
C ASN A 20 5.15 -9.33 -11.55
N ARG A 21 5.65 -9.62 -10.34
CA ARG A 21 7.09 -9.61 -10.02
C ARG A 21 7.92 -10.56 -10.88
N PHE A 22 7.33 -11.65 -11.37
CA PHE A 22 8.02 -12.66 -12.18
C PHE A 22 8.14 -12.23 -13.65
N GLU A 23 7.14 -11.53 -14.18
CA GLU A 23 7.09 -11.12 -15.59
C GLU A 23 7.59 -9.69 -15.81
N GLU A 24 7.30 -8.79 -14.88
CA GLU A 24 7.49 -7.35 -15.04
C GLU A 24 8.62 -6.78 -14.17
N GLY A 25 9.13 -7.56 -13.21
CA GLY A 25 10.17 -7.11 -12.28
C GLY A 25 9.64 -6.26 -11.12
N TYR A 26 10.55 -5.53 -10.50
CA TYR A 26 10.27 -4.66 -9.34
C TYR A 26 10.14 -3.21 -9.78
N GLY A 27 9.16 -2.50 -9.20
CA GLY A 27 8.95 -1.07 -9.42
C GLY A 27 8.15 -0.73 -10.69
N PRO A 28 8.10 0.55 -11.05
CA PRO A 28 7.45 1.00 -12.26
C PRO A 28 8.18 0.48 -13.50
N ASN A 29 7.44 0.19 -14.58
CA ASN A 29 8.03 -0.16 -15.86
C ASN A 29 7.28 0.53 -17.01
N LYS A 30 8.01 0.84 -18.09
CA LYS A 30 7.49 1.61 -19.23
C LYS A 30 6.32 0.95 -19.94
N ASP A 31 6.30 -0.39 -20.03
CA ASP A 31 5.23 -1.12 -20.71
C ASP A 31 3.93 -1.04 -19.91
N ALA A 32 4.00 -1.20 -18.58
CA ALA A 32 2.87 -1.04 -17.71
C ALA A 32 2.31 0.39 -17.77
N PHE A 33 3.16 1.40 -17.64
CA PHE A 33 2.78 2.81 -17.76
C PHE A 33 2.10 3.10 -19.10
N SER A 34 2.69 2.63 -20.22
CA SER A 34 2.09 2.77 -21.54
C SER A 34 0.69 2.13 -21.63
N LYS A 35 0.52 0.92 -21.09
CA LYS A 35 -0.77 0.23 -21.09
C LYS A 35 -1.82 0.98 -20.27
N ILE A 36 -1.46 1.42 -19.07
CA ILE A 36 -2.32 2.17 -18.16
C ILE A 36 -2.76 3.48 -18.81
N ILE A 37 -1.82 4.26 -19.38
CA ILE A 37 -2.13 5.55 -20.01
C ILE A 37 -3.01 5.36 -21.26
N LYS A 38 -2.72 4.35 -22.08
CA LYS A 38 -3.54 4.03 -23.27
C LYS A 38 -4.97 3.59 -22.92
N SER A 39 -5.23 3.13 -21.70
CA SER A 39 -6.59 2.84 -21.24
C SER A 39 -7.39 4.10 -20.82
N GLY A 40 -6.81 5.28 -20.94
CA GLY A 40 -7.47 6.55 -20.67
C GLY A 40 -7.20 7.14 -19.29
N ILE A 41 -6.22 6.60 -18.56
CA ILE A 41 -5.80 7.11 -17.25
C ILE A 41 -4.98 8.39 -17.44
N SER A 42 -5.35 9.43 -16.72
CA SER A 42 -4.71 10.75 -16.76
C SER A 42 -3.82 11.05 -15.54
N LEU A 43 -3.93 10.26 -14.49
CA LEU A 43 -3.14 10.37 -13.27
C LEU A 43 -2.72 8.99 -12.77
N ILE A 44 -1.44 8.81 -12.54
CA ILE A 44 -0.87 7.62 -11.88
C ILE A 44 -0.35 8.02 -10.50
N ILE A 45 -0.74 7.29 -9.47
CA ILE A 45 -0.17 7.44 -8.12
C ILE A 45 0.61 6.17 -7.80
N THR A 46 1.92 6.28 -7.66
CA THR A 46 2.74 5.14 -7.22
C THR A 46 2.71 5.04 -5.69
N VAL A 47 2.76 3.84 -5.17
CA VAL A 47 2.73 3.57 -3.73
C VAL A 47 3.85 2.62 -3.37
N ASP A 48 4.70 3.02 -2.44
CA ASP A 48 5.86 2.24 -1.99
C ASP A 48 6.87 1.93 -3.12
N ASN A 49 6.88 2.77 -4.12
CA ASN A 49 7.84 2.74 -5.25
C ASN A 49 7.77 4.04 -6.04
N GLY A 50 8.63 4.16 -7.05
CA GLY A 50 8.57 5.24 -8.04
C GLY A 50 9.71 6.24 -7.93
N ILE A 51 10.38 6.36 -6.77
CA ILE A 51 11.47 7.34 -6.59
C ILE A 51 12.68 7.08 -7.51
N ALA A 52 12.83 5.86 -8.02
CA ALA A 52 13.86 5.51 -8.98
C ALA A 52 13.35 5.48 -10.45
N GLY A 53 12.07 5.75 -10.69
CA GLY A 53 11.38 5.63 -11.98
C GLY A 53 11.48 6.87 -12.84
N VAL A 54 12.67 7.43 -13.04
CA VAL A 54 12.89 8.65 -13.85
C VAL A 54 12.35 8.47 -15.27
N ASP A 55 12.74 7.41 -15.92
CA ASP A 55 12.38 7.10 -17.31
C ASP A 55 10.87 6.86 -17.50
N GLU A 56 10.21 6.23 -16.50
CA GLU A 56 8.78 5.95 -16.53
C GLU A 56 7.96 7.23 -16.35
N VAL A 57 8.43 8.11 -15.48
CA VAL A 57 7.80 9.42 -15.25
C VAL A 57 7.98 10.31 -16.50
N GLU A 58 9.16 10.30 -17.13
CA GLU A 58 9.36 11.02 -18.39
C GLU A 58 8.44 10.51 -19.50
N LEU A 59 8.26 9.19 -19.59
CA LEU A 59 7.32 8.59 -20.54
C LEU A 59 5.89 9.05 -20.25
N ALA A 60 5.43 8.99 -18.99
CA ALA A 60 4.10 9.44 -18.61
C ALA A 60 3.86 10.90 -18.96
N ASN A 61 4.81 11.79 -18.61
CA ASN A 61 4.76 13.20 -18.94
C ASN A 61 4.66 13.43 -20.46
N SER A 62 5.44 12.67 -21.25
CA SER A 62 5.41 12.77 -22.73
C SER A 62 4.06 12.35 -23.32
N LEU A 63 3.32 11.50 -22.63
CA LEU A 63 1.99 11.01 -23.01
C LEU A 63 0.85 11.84 -22.39
N GLY A 64 1.16 12.90 -21.64
CA GLY A 64 0.17 13.79 -21.02
C GLY A 64 -0.50 13.20 -19.79
N CYS A 65 0.15 12.27 -19.09
CA CYS A 65 -0.33 11.68 -17.85
C CYS A 65 0.49 12.19 -16.67
N ASP A 66 -0.16 12.73 -15.67
CA ASP A 66 0.48 13.17 -14.43
C ASP A 66 0.88 11.98 -13.56
N VAL A 67 1.98 12.14 -12.82
CA VAL A 67 2.44 11.13 -11.86
C VAL A 67 2.63 11.75 -10.49
N ILE A 68 2.05 11.14 -9.47
CA ILE A 68 2.34 11.42 -8.07
C ILE A 68 3.10 10.24 -7.49
N ILE A 69 4.27 10.48 -6.94
CA ILE A 69 5.08 9.44 -6.30
C ILE A 69 4.84 9.49 -4.78
N THR A 70 4.47 8.34 -4.19
CA THR A 70 4.50 8.15 -2.73
C THR A 70 5.47 7.02 -2.43
N ASP A 71 6.63 7.35 -1.85
CA ASP A 71 7.73 6.41 -1.66
C ASP A 71 8.55 6.76 -0.41
N HIS A 72 9.33 5.79 0.07
CA HIS A 72 10.24 5.95 1.19
C HIS A 72 11.63 5.36 0.92
N HIS A 73 11.81 4.71 -0.23
CA HIS A 73 13.08 4.12 -0.62
C HIS A 73 14.15 5.18 -0.83
N LYS A 74 15.42 4.76 -0.75
CA LYS A 74 16.55 5.66 -0.90
C LYS A 74 16.49 6.46 -2.19
N ILE A 75 16.50 7.78 -2.06
CA ILE A 75 16.57 8.71 -3.19
C ILE A 75 17.89 8.49 -3.93
N GLN A 76 17.81 8.39 -5.25
CA GLN A 76 18.95 8.25 -6.14
C GLN A 76 19.52 9.63 -6.51
N ASP A 77 20.51 9.67 -7.40
CA ASP A 77 21.15 10.91 -7.84
C ASP A 77 20.19 11.87 -8.53
N GLU A 78 19.15 11.34 -9.18
CA GLU A 78 18.11 12.10 -9.85
C GLU A 78 16.74 11.75 -9.29
N ILE A 79 15.93 12.78 -9.00
CA ILE A 79 14.54 12.65 -8.59
C ILE A 79 13.66 12.77 -9.84
N PRO A 80 12.70 11.83 -10.06
CA PRO A 80 11.79 11.91 -11.19
C PRO A 80 11.02 13.24 -11.23
N LYS A 81 10.86 13.83 -12.41
CA LYS A 81 10.09 15.07 -12.63
C LYS A 81 8.59 14.77 -12.64
N ALA A 82 8.09 14.18 -11.56
CA ALA A 82 6.69 13.91 -11.35
C ALA A 82 5.91 15.19 -11.05
N TYR A 83 4.58 15.14 -11.16
CA TYR A 83 3.70 16.24 -10.72
C TYR A 83 3.91 16.56 -9.24
N ALA A 84 4.04 15.52 -8.41
CA ALA A 84 4.43 15.66 -7.02
C ALA A 84 5.22 14.43 -6.55
N VAL A 85 6.16 14.65 -5.62
CA VAL A 85 6.92 13.58 -4.93
C VAL A 85 6.68 13.74 -3.44
N ILE A 86 6.01 12.73 -2.87
CA ILE A 86 5.72 12.65 -1.43
C ILE A 86 6.69 11.62 -0.84
N HIS A 87 7.73 12.13 -0.19
CA HIS A 87 8.82 11.33 0.33
C HIS A 87 9.33 11.93 1.64
N PRO A 88 9.47 11.14 2.73
CA PRO A 88 9.84 11.67 4.04
C PRO A 88 11.26 12.26 4.10
N GLU A 89 12.15 11.84 3.21
CA GLU A 89 13.53 12.35 3.10
C GLU A 89 13.73 13.22 1.84
N HIS A 90 12.66 13.83 1.29
CA HIS A 90 12.82 14.71 0.13
C HIS A 90 13.74 15.88 0.46
N PRO A 91 14.79 16.17 -0.35
CA PRO A 91 15.80 17.17 -0.01
C PRO A 91 15.25 18.59 0.16
N GLU A 92 14.16 18.92 -0.49
CA GLU A 92 13.47 20.21 -0.33
C GLU A 92 12.39 20.17 0.77
N GLY A 93 12.14 18.99 1.34
CA GLY A 93 11.18 18.79 2.41
C GLY A 93 11.79 19.08 3.79
N GLN A 94 10.91 19.26 4.76
CA GLN A 94 11.30 19.45 6.16
C GLN A 94 10.54 18.48 7.08
N TYR A 95 10.22 17.29 6.56
CA TYR A 95 9.50 16.31 7.36
C TYR A 95 10.41 15.76 8.47
N PRO A 96 9.97 15.78 9.74
CA PRO A 96 10.87 15.51 10.86
C PRO A 96 11.24 14.05 11.03
N PHE A 97 10.48 13.11 10.43
CA PHE A 97 10.67 11.66 10.59
C PHE A 97 10.88 10.96 9.25
N GLY A 98 12.15 10.79 8.87
CA GLY A 98 12.55 10.21 7.58
C GLY A 98 12.33 8.70 7.43
N LYS A 99 11.86 7.98 8.48
CA LYS A 99 11.83 6.51 8.51
C LYS A 99 10.43 5.92 8.39
N LEU A 100 9.49 6.62 7.78
CA LEU A 100 8.17 6.06 7.50
C LEU A 100 8.30 4.87 6.55
N ALA A 101 7.48 3.83 6.77
CA ALA A 101 7.22 2.82 5.75
C ALA A 101 6.42 3.42 4.58
N GLY A 102 6.45 2.79 3.40
CA GLY A 102 5.69 3.27 2.24
C GLY A 102 4.19 3.40 2.51
N VAL A 103 3.60 2.48 3.28
CA VAL A 103 2.21 2.60 3.74
C VAL A 103 1.98 3.82 4.66
N GLY A 104 2.97 4.18 5.48
CA GLY A 104 2.92 5.39 6.31
C GLY A 104 2.92 6.67 5.47
N VAL A 105 3.70 6.71 4.38
CA VAL A 105 3.65 7.81 3.41
C VAL A 105 2.29 7.90 2.75
N ALA A 106 1.73 6.77 2.31
CA ALA A 106 0.38 6.70 1.75
C ALA A 106 -0.70 7.17 2.75
N PHE A 107 -0.55 6.82 4.04
CA PHE A 107 -1.44 7.28 5.10
C PHE A 107 -1.39 8.80 5.30
N LYS A 108 -0.21 9.40 5.22
CA LYS A 108 -0.08 10.87 5.29
C LYS A 108 -0.77 11.56 4.12
N LEU A 109 -0.69 10.98 2.93
CA LEU A 109 -1.45 11.48 1.78
C LEU A 109 -2.95 11.34 2.00
N ALA A 110 -3.41 10.19 2.48
CA ALA A 110 -4.82 9.97 2.81
C ALA A 110 -5.33 10.98 3.84
N HIS A 111 -4.56 11.21 4.91
CA HIS A 111 -4.88 12.20 5.94
C HIS A 111 -5.03 13.61 5.36
N ALA A 112 -4.11 14.01 4.47
CA ALA A 112 -4.18 15.32 3.82
C ALA A 112 -5.39 15.44 2.88
N LEU A 113 -5.72 14.39 2.14
CA LEU A 113 -6.85 14.39 1.21
C LEU A 113 -8.21 14.37 1.91
N LEU A 114 -8.33 13.63 3.01
CA LEU A 114 -9.57 13.51 3.78
C LEU A 114 -9.79 14.69 4.73
N GLU A 115 -8.76 15.48 5.03
CA GLU A 115 -8.77 16.56 6.01
C GLU A 115 -9.16 16.12 7.44
N ILE A 116 -9.19 14.80 7.69
CA ILE A 116 -9.43 14.18 9.00
C ILE A 116 -8.37 13.11 9.25
N TYR A 117 -8.07 12.80 10.50
CA TYR A 117 -7.20 11.67 10.85
C TYR A 117 -7.93 10.36 10.55
N PRO A 118 -7.49 9.57 9.54
CA PRO A 118 -8.23 8.40 9.10
C PRO A 118 -7.85 7.15 9.93
N ASP A 119 -8.25 7.13 11.21
CA ASP A 119 -7.95 6.07 12.17
C ASP A 119 -8.41 4.69 11.70
N PHE A 120 -9.51 4.63 10.95
CA PHE A 120 -10.05 3.40 10.34
C PHE A 120 -9.12 2.73 9.32
N LEU A 121 -8.04 3.39 8.89
CA LEU A 121 -7.01 2.84 7.99
C LEU A 121 -5.76 2.35 8.73
N LEU A 122 -5.70 2.52 10.04
CA LEU A 122 -4.49 2.21 10.82
C LEU A 122 -4.18 0.72 10.91
N ASP A 123 -5.16 -0.14 10.75
CA ASP A 123 -4.96 -1.58 10.61
C ASP A 123 -4.04 -1.92 9.41
N LEU A 124 -4.29 -1.31 8.26
CA LEU A 124 -3.45 -1.46 7.06
C LEU A 124 -2.06 -0.86 7.27
N VAL A 125 -1.99 0.29 7.96
CA VAL A 125 -0.71 0.94 8.26
C VAL A 125 0.13 0.08 9.19
N ALA A 126 -0.46 -0.53 10.22
CA ALA A 126 0.24 -1.44 11.12
C ALA A 126 0.77 -2.66 10.37
N ILE A 127 -0.08 -3.31 9.58
CA ILE A 127 0.31 -4.49 8.79
C ILE A 127 1.47 -4.14 7.85
N GLY A 128 1.35 -3.09 7.06
CA GLY A 128 2.38 -2.70 6.10
C GLY A 128 3.68 -2.25 6.75
N THR A 129 3.61 -1.49 7.86
CA THR A 129 4.80 -1.01 8.60
C THR A 129 5.59 -2.17 9.21
N VAL A 130 4.89 -3.15 9.82
CA VAL A 130 5.55 -4.35 10.37
C VAL A 130 6.10 -5.23 9.25
N ALA A 131 5.36 -5.41 8.15
CA ALA A 131 5.78 -6.22 7.01
C ALA A 131 7.03 -5.67 6.33
N ASP A 132 7.20 -4.36 6.29
CA ASP A 132 8.35 -3.66 5.69
C ASP A 132 9.60 -3.68 6.60
N MET A 133 9.48 -4.14 7.84
CA MET A 133 10.56 -4.27 8.82
C MET A 133 11.31 -2.96 9.12
N VAL A 134 10.67 -1.82 8.97
CA VAL A 134 11.22 -0.52 9.38
C VAL A 134 11.28 -0.40 10.90
N SER A 135 12.10 0.52 11.39
CA SER A 135 12.22 0.77 12.84
C SER A 135 10.90 1.22 13.44
N LEU A 136 10.40 0.51 14.44
CA LEU A 136 9.18 0.85 15.18
C LEU A 136 9.48 1.93 16.24
N THR A 137 9.84 3.11 15.76
CA THR A 137 10.12 4.30 16.57
C THR A 137 9.24 5.43 16.09
N ASP A 138 9.08 6.48 16.91
CA ASP A 138 8.36 7.70 16.58
C ASP A 138 6.96 7.42 15.94
N GLU A 139 6.64 7.98 14.79
CA GLU A 139 5.34 7.81 14.14
C GLU A 139 5.03 6.35 13.77
N ASN A 140 6.02 5.58 13.30
CA ASN A 140 5.82 4.16 13.01
C ASN A 140 5.31 3.40 14.25
N ARG A 141 5.86 3.69 15.43
CA ARG A 141 5.42 3.07 16.68
C ARG A 141 3.99 3.46 17.03
N ILE A 142 3.63 4.74 16.83
CA ILE A 142 2.27 5.24 17.10
C ILE A 142 1.28 4.53 16.17
N PHE A 143 1.56 4.49 14.88
CA PHE A 143 0.71 3.86 13.88
C PHE A 143 0.53 2.36 14.15
N VAL A 144 1.62 1.65 14.42
CA VAL A 144 1.56 0.21 14.70
C VAL A 144 0.77 -0.07 15.97
N LYS A 145 0.98 0.73 17.04
CA LYS A 145 0.22 0.57 18.28
C LYS A 145 -1.28 0.76 18.04
N GLN A 146 -1.67 1.88 17.44
CA GLN A 146 -3.08 2.18 17.19
C GLN A 146 -3.71 1.20 16.20
N GLY A 147 -2.97 0.77 15.18
CA GLY A 147 -3.47 -0.21 14.22
C GLY A 147 -3.64 -1.61 14.83
N ILE A 148 -2.78 -2.01 15.77
CA ILE A 148 -2.94 -3.25 16.54
C ILE A 148 -4.17 -3.17 17.46
N GLU A 149 -4.42 -2.03 18.08
CA GLU A 149 -5.64 -1.81 18.86
C GLU A 149 -6.87 -2.00 17.96
N LEU A 150 -6.91 -1.37 16.78
CA LEU A 150 -7.99 -1.55 15.80
C LEU A 150 -8.14 -3.00 15.33
N LEU A 151 -7.03 -3.67 15.00
CA LEU A 151 -7.04 -5.08 14.58
C LEU A 151 -7.61 -6.03 15.65
N ASN A 152 -7.48 -5.70 16.94
CA ASN A 152 -8.03 -6.48 18.04
C ASN A 152 -9.49 -6.15 18.35
N GLU A 153 -9.90 -4.91 18.12
CA GLU A 153 -11.26 -4.43 18.42
C GLU A 153 -12.24 -4.73 17.28
N ASP A 154 -11.85 -4.36 16.04
CA ASP A 154 -12.72 -4.48 14.85
C ASP A 154 -11.87 -4.80 13.60
N PRO A 155 -11.32 -6.02 13.50
CA PRO A 155 -10.51 -6.40 12.34
C PRO A 155 -11.35 -6.44 11.05
N ARG A 156 -10.77 -6.03 9.93
CA ARG A 156 -11.36 -6.19 8.61
C ARG A 156 -11.81 -7.63 8.38
N ILE A 157 -12.92 -7.82 7.66
CA ILE A 157 -13.52 -9.14 7.41
C ILE A 157 -12.46 -10.11 6.83
N GLY A 158 -11.64 -9.67 5.87
CA GLY A 158 -10.57 -10.49 5.33
C GLY A 158 -9.54 -10.90 6.37
N ILE A 159 -9.07 -9.97 7.19
CA ILE A 159 -8.10 -10.28 8.26
C ILE A 159 -8.71 -11.22 9.30
N LYS A 160 -9.95 -10.99 9.71
CA LYS A 160 -10.67 -11.89 10.63
C LYS A 160 -10.72 -13.31 10.08
N MET A 161 -11.09 -13.46 8.82
CA MET A 161 -11.16 -14.77 8.16
C MET A 161 -9.79 -15.45 8.09
N LEU A 162 -8.72 -14.69 7.80
CA LEU A 162 -7.36 -15.21 7.79
C LEU A 162 -6.92 -15.72 9.17
N LEU A 163 -7.25 -15.01 10.23
CA LEU A 163 -6.95 -15.41 11.60
C LEU A 163 -7.71 -16.68 11.98
N GLU A 164 -9.00 -16.77 11.63
CA GLU A 164 -9.84 -17.94 11.90
C GLU A 164 -9.29 -19.20 11.20
N LEU A 165 -8.97 -19.11 9.91
CA LEU A 165 -8.38 -20.23 9.15
C LEU A 165 -7.00 -20.64 9.67
N SER A 166 -6.23 -19.68 10.18
CA SER A 166 -4.92 -19.93 10.78
C SER A 166 -4.99 -20.43 12.23
N ASN A 167 -6.20 -20.61 12.80
CA ASN A 167 -6.43 -20.97 14.18
C ASN A 167 -5.75 -20.02 15.18
N ILE A 168 -5.64 -18.74 14.85
CA ILE A 168 -5.08 -17.71 15.73
C ILE A 168 -6.23 -17.15 16.58
N THR A 169 -6.21 -17.49 17.85
CA THR A 169 -7.24 -17.09 18.83
C THR A 169 -6.71 -16.15 19.91
N THR A 170 -5.43 -15.81 19.83
CA THR A 170 -4.77 -14.87 20.76
C THR A 170 -4.90 -13.44 20.25
N ASN A 171 -4.66 -12.48 21.15
CA ASN A 171 -4.55 -11.09 20.74
C ASN A 171 -3.48 -10.91 19.67
N ILE A 172 -3.77 -10.06 18.68
CA ILE A 172 -2.84 -9.67 17.62
C ILE A 172 -1.80 -8.74 18.23
N ASP A 173 -0.55 -9.01 17.92
CA ASP A 173 0.61 -8.21 18.25
C ASP A 173 1.52 -8.06 17.00
N GLU A 174 2.66 -7.40 17.13
CA GLU A 174 3.63 -7.24 16.05
C GLU A 174 4.14 -8.59 15.52
N GLN A 175 4.26 -9.58 16.40
CA GLN A 175 4.71 -10.92 16.00
C GLN A 175 3.63 -11.63 15.17
N THR A 176 2.37 -11.52 15.58
CA THR A 176 1.23 -12.04 14.82
C THR A 176 1.19 -11.45 13.41
N ILE A 177 1.37 -10.12 13.31
CA ILE A 177 1.46 -9.46 12.00
C ILE A 177 2.66 -9.97 11.21
N GLY A 178 3.85 -9.95 11.78
CA GLY A 178 5.10 -10.24 11.07
C GLY A 178 5.26 -11.71 10.68
N PHE A 179 4.78 -12.65 11.47
CA PHE A 179 4.98 -14.09 11.24
C PHE A 179 3.77 -14.81 10.64
N TYR A 180 2.56 -14.26 10.75
CA TYR A 180 1.36 -14.93 10.25
C TYR A 180 0.61 -14.11 9.21
N ILE A 181 0.28 -12.84 9.47
CA ILE A 181 -0.52 -12.03 8.55
C ILE A 181 0.30 -11.61 7.32
N ALA A 182 1.42 -10.94 7.53
CA ALA A 182 2.22 -10.39 6.45
C ALA A 182 2.78 -11.45 5.48
N PRO A 183 3.31 -12.62 5.92
CA PRO A 183 3.77 -13.65 5.01
C PRO A 183 2.66 -14.20 4.11
N LYS A 184 1.44 -14.36 4.64
CA LYS A 184 0.29 -14.83 3.87
C LYS A 184 -0.15 -13.81 2.84
N LEU A 185 -0.27 -12.55 3.22
CA LEU A 185 -0.56 -11.46 2.28
C LEU A 185 0.53 -11.34 1.19
N ASN A 186 1.79 -11.52 1.55
CA ASN A 186 2.91 -11.53 0.60
C ASN A 186 2.87 -12.74 -0.36
N SER A 187 2.35 -13.89 0.09
CA SER A 187 2.20 -15.07 -0.78
C SER A 187 1.22 -14.82 -1.91
N ILE A 188 0.14 -14.08 -1.65
CA ILE A 188 -0.84 -13.67 -2.67
C ILE A 188 -0.18 -12.88 -3.81
N GLY A 189 0.75 -12.00 -3.46
CA GLY A 189 1.50 -11.21 -4.46
C GLY A 189 2.44 -12.05 -5.34
N ARG A 190 2.65 -13.32 -5.00
CA ARG A 190 3.47 -14.29 -5.77
C ARG A 190 2.63 -15.22 -6.63
N MET A 191 1.32 -15.31 -6.38
CA MET A 191 0.37 -16.08 -7.18
C MET A 191 -0.14 -15.21 -8.34
N ASP A 192 -0.76 -15.80 -9.35
CA ASP A 192 -1.16 -15.18 -10.63
C ASP A 192 -1.99 -13.87 -10.55
N SER A 193 -2.31 -13.37 -9.36
CA SER A 193 -3.10 -12.15 -9.24
C SER A 193 -2.98 -11.47 -7.85
N ALA A 194 -2.09 -10.51 -7.74
CA ALA A 194 -2.07 -9.56 -6.61
C ALA A 194 -3.42 -8.79 -6.43
N LYS A 195 -4.30 -8.82 -7.45
CA LYS A 195 -5.69 -8.35 -7.34
C LYS A 195 -6.50 -9.16 -6.32
N VAL A 196 -6.18 -10.44 -6.11
CA VAL A 196 -6.82 -11.28 -5.09
C VAL A 196 -6.57 -10.69 -3.70
N GLY A 197 -5.33 -10.28 -3.41
CA GLY A 197 -4.98 -9.65 -2.13
C GLY A 197 -5.70 -8.32 -1.90
N LEU A 198 -5.85 -7.50 -2.95
CA LEU A 198 -6.63 -6.27 -2.87
C LEU A 198 -8.09 -6.58 -2.55
N SER A 199 -8.72 -7.48 -3.33
CA SER A 199 -10.12 -7.87 -3.13
C SER A 199 -10.35 -8.49 -1.74
N PHE A 200 -9.39 -9.28 -1.25
CA PHE A 200 -9.45 -9.89 0.06
C PHE A 200 -9.46 -8.86 1.20
N LEU A 201 -8.55 -7.89 1.15
CA LEU A 201 -8.48 -6.83 2.16
C LEU A 201 -9.63 -5.83 2.07
N MET A 202 -10.31 -5.76 0.93
CA MET A 202 -11.47 -4.88 0.68
C MET A 202 -12.80 -5.65 0.70
N ALA A 203 -12.81 -6.93 1.11
CA ALA A 203 -14.04 -7.72 1.17
C ALA A 203 -15.03 -7.14 2.17
N GLU A 204 -16.28 -6.96 1.73
CA GLU A 204 -17.37 -6.40 2.53
C GLU A 204 -18.25 -7.47 3.16
N ASP A 205 -18.12 -8.72 2.71
CA ASP A 205 -18.88 -9.84 3.27
C ASP A 205 -17.99 -11.07 3.58
N ALA A 206 -18.47 -11.89 4.52
CA ALA A 206 -17.72 -13.04 5.01
C ALA A 206 -17.65 -14.21 4.01
N TYR A 207 -18.57 -14.30 3.06
CA TYR A 207 -18.57 -15.36 2.07
C TYR A 207 -17.46 -15.15 1.03
N ASP A 208 -17.38 -13.95 0.48
CA ASP A 208 -16.32 -13.57 -0.46
C ASP A 208 -14.94 -13.61 0.21
N ALA A 209 -14.84 -13.09 1.45
CA ALA A 209 -13.60 -13.13 2.22
C ALA A 209 -13.13 -14.58 2.45
N LYS A 210 -14.04 -15.52 2.73
CA LYS A 210 -13.71 -16.93 2.94
C LYS A 210 -13.16 -17.58 1.68
N ILE A 211 -13.83 -17.39 0.54
CA ILE A 211 -13.36 -17.92 -0.76
C ILE A 211 -11.96 -17.39 -1.10
N LEU A 212 -11.72 -16.11 -0.85
CA LEU A 212 -10.43 -15.50 -1.10
C LEU A 212 -9.36 -15.99 -0.12
N ALA A 213 -9.71 -16.17 1.15
CA ALA A 213 -8.80 -16.67 2.17
C ALA A 213 -8.40 -18.15 1.92
N GLU A 214 -9.32 -19.00 1.48
CA GLU A 214 -9.01 -20.38 1.12
C GLU A 214 -7.99 -20.46 -0.03
N LYS A 215 -8.08 -19.55 -1.01
CA LYS A 215 -7.08 -19.44 -2.09
C LYS A 215 -5.70 -18.96 -1.61
N ILE A 216 -5.64 -18.29 -0.47
CA ILE A 216 -4.40 -17.79 0.11
C ILE A 216 -3.68 -18.88 0.91
N GLU A 217 -4.45 -19.85 1.45
CA GLU A 217 -3.91 -20.98 2.22
C GLU A 217 -3.40 -22.13 1.32
N GLU A 218 -3.82 -22.25 0.06
CA GLU A 218 -3.33 -23.23 -0.92
C GLU A 218 -1.92 -22.87 -1.44
#